data_8b51e770b7e3f42491fa2dc39902f8d8
#
_entry.id   8b51e770b7e3f42491fa2dc39902f8d8
#
_cell.length_a   1.000
_cell.length_b   1.000
_cell.length_c   1.000
_cell.angle_alpha   90.00
_cell.angle_beta   90.00
_cell.angle_gamma   90.00
#
_symmetry.space_group_name_H-M   'P 1'
#
loop_
_entity.id
_entity.type
_entity.pdbx_description
1 polymer ?
#
loop_
_entity_poly.entity_id
_entity_poly.type
_entity_poly.pdbx_seq_one_letter_code
_entity_poly.pdbx_strand_id
1 'polypeptide(L)'
;MTEKISILIVQSNPQVGNIDKNKQIVIDHIESNKSDLIIFSELMLTGYPPEDLVLKPAFMEKVNNAISDILNCSKNSNSTIIIGTPFLEESKLFNTALVIKKGKILHKHHKMALPNYGVFDEKRIFSNGEQVSIIEFNGIKLGLFICEDIWVNDT
;
A
#
# COMPACT_ATOMS: atom_id res chain seq x y z
N MET A 1 25.88 13.31 -14.01
CA MET A 1 24.73 14.17 -13.65
C MET A 1 23.84 13.32 -12.76
N THR A 2 23.58 13.74 -11.53
CA THR A 2 22.61 13.08 -10.67
C THR A 2 21.21 13.29 -11.26
N GLU A 3 20.57 12.23 -11.76
CA GLU A 3 19.18 12.31 -12.21
C GLU A 3 18.31 12.71 -11.01
N LYS A 4 17.51 13.76 -11.21
CA LYS A 4 16.54 14.19 -10.19
C LYS A 4 15.34 13.27 -10.28
N ILE A 5 14.93 12.72 -9.14
CA ILE A 5 13.71 11.91 -9.00
C ILE A 5 12.62 12.81 -8.41
N SER A 6 11.46 12.82 -9.07
CA SER A 6 10.27 13.51 -8.58
C SER A 6 9.40 12.54 -7.79
N ILE A 7 9.04 12.93 -6.56
CA ILE A 7 8.21 12.11 -5.67
C ILE A 7 6.97 12.91 -5.28
N LEU A 8 5.80 12.32 -5.51
CA LEU A 8 4.52 12.80 -4.99
C LEU A 8 4.13 12.00 -3.75
N ILE A 9 4.04 12.65 -2.61
CA ILE A 9 3.50 12.06 -1.38
C ILE A 9 2.05 12.51 -1.24
N VAL A 10 1.11 11.57 -1.30
CA VAL A 10 -0.33 11.84 -1.22
C VAL A 10 -0.77 11.72 0.23
N GLN A 11 -0.96 12.85 0.88
CA GLN A 11 -1.59 12.96 2.20
C GLN A 11 -3.09 13.18 2.03
N SER A 12 -3.85 12.09 1.93
CA SER A 12 -5.30 12.11 1.87
C SER A 12 -5.91 11.64 3.19
N ASN A 13 -7.21 11.80 3.32
CA ASN A 13 -7.98 11.25 4.45
C ASN A 13 -8.90 10.15 3.93
N PRO A 14 -8.41 8.91 3.79
CA PRO A 14 -9.22 7.79 3.33
C PRO A 14 -10.33 7.49 4.33
N GLN A 15 -11.54 7.27 3.81
CA GLN A 15 -12.69 6.94 4.62
C GLN A 15 -12.71 5.44 4.92
N VAL A 16 -12.73 5.07 6.20
CA VAL A 16 -12.79 3.66 6.62
C VAL A 16 -14.00 2.96 6.01
N GLY A 17 -13.74 1.85 5.34
CA GLY A 17 -14.76 1.01 4.70
C GLY A 17 -15.26 1.50 3.33
N ASN A 18 -14.94 2.72 2.91
CA ASN A 18 -15.39 3.27 1.62
C ASN A 18 -14.35 3.05 0.52
N ILE A 19 -14.22 1.80 0.08
CA ILE A 19 -13.20 1.39 -0.91
C ILE A 19 -13.36 2.16 -2.22
N ASP A 20 -14.59 2.37 -2.69
CA ASP A 20 -14.82 3.04 -3.98
C ASP A 20 -14.33 4.49 -3.98
N LYS A 21 -14.61 5.23 -2.91
CA LYS A 21 -14.12 6.60 -2.75
C LYS A 21 -12.60 6.66 -2.62
N ASN A 22 -12.03 5.77 -1.80
CA ASN A 22 -10.58 5.72 -1.59
C ASN A 22 -9.83 5.32 -2.86
N LYS A 23 -10.36 4.35 -3.61
CA LYS A 23 -9.85 3.96 -4.94
C LYS A 23 -9.88 5.15 -5.91
N GLN A 24 -10.97 5.92 -5.94
CA GLN A 24 -11.09 7.05 -6.85
C GLN A 24 -10.02 8.12 -6.57
N ILE A 25 -9.74 8.41 -5.30
CA ILE A 25 -8.62 9.31 -4.92
C ILE A 25 -7.30 8.81 -5.51
N VAL A 26 -7.04 7.51 -5.44
CA VAL A 26 -5.81 6.91 -5.98
C VAL A 26 -5.74 7.08 -7.49
N ILE A 27 -6.83 6.77 -8.20
CA ILE A 27 -6.91 6.88 -9.67
C ILE A 27 -6.72 8.33 -10.11
N ASP A 28 -7.39 9.29 -9.47
CA ASP A 28 -7.28 10.71 -9.79
C ASP A 28 -5.83 11.21 -9.69
N HIS A 29 -5.10 10.78 -8.66
CA HIS A 29 -3.68 11.13 -8.51
C HIS A 29 -2.79 10.46 -9.56
N ILE A 30 -3.06 9.21 -9.93
CA ILE A 30 -2.30 8.51 -10.99
C ILE A 30 -2.49 9.20 -12.34
N GLU A 31 -3.71 9.61 -12.67
CA GLU A 31 -4.05 10.23 -13.94
C GLU A 31 -3.57 11.69 -14.06
N SER A 32 -3.64 12.44 -12.96
CA SER A 32 -3.30 13.87 -12.96
C SER A 32 -1.81 14.18 -12.75
N ASN A 33 -0.98 13.19 -12.37
CA ASN A 33 0.42 13.43 -12.03
C ASN A 33 1.41 12.67 -12.93
N LYS A 34 2.59 13.27 -13.09
CA LYS A 34 3.70 12.72 -13.89
C LYS A 34 4.97 12.53 -13.05
N SER A 35 4.84 12.45 -11.74
CA SER A 35 5.98 12.18 -10.85
C SER A 35 6.53 10.79 -11.10
N ASP A 36 7.82 10.60 -10.90
CA ASP A 36 8.47 9.29 -11.08
C ASP A 36 7.95 8.26 -10.08
N LEU A 37 7.64 8.71 -8.85
CA LEU A 37 7.12 7.90 -7.77
C LEU A 37 5.91 8.60 -7.13
N ILE A 38 4.81 7.86 -6.93
CA ILE A 38 3.62 8.30 -6.20
C ILE A 38 3.45 7.39 -4.99
N ILE A 39 3.40 7.98 -3.80
CA ILE A 39 3.32 7.24 -2.52
C ILE A 39 2.03 7.60 -1.81
N PHE A 40 1.23 6.59 -1.48
CA PHE A 40 0.02 6.70 -0.69
C PHE A 40 0.23 6.18 0.73
N SER A 41 -0.68 6.52 1.63
CA SER A 41 -0.63 6.12 3.03
C SER A 41 -0.85 4.62 3.24
N GLU A 42 -0.48 4.16 4.44
CA GLU A 42 -0.82 2.83 4.96
C GLU A 42 -2.33 2.58 4.85
N LEU A 43 -2.72 1.37 4.42
CA LEU A 43 -4.11 0.93 4.26
C LEU A 43 -5.01 1.94 3.51
N MET A 44 -4.44 2.64 2.52
CA MET A 44 -5.12 3.68 1.74
C MET A 44 -6.47 3.22 1.18
N LEU A 45 -6.58 1.97 0.70
CA LEU A 45 -7.81 1.49 0.08
C LEU A 45 -8.95 1.27 1.08
N THR A 46 -8.65 0.89 2.30
CA THR A 46 -9.66 0.56 3.32
C THR A 46 -9.88 1.66 4.33
N GLY A 47 -8.95 2.61 4.43
CA GLY A 47 -8.82 3.48 5.58
C GLY A 47 -8.22 2.75 6.78
N TYR A 48 -7.69 3.50 7.76
CA TYR A 48 -7.06 2.97 8.96
C TYR A 48 -7.81 3.47 10.22
N PRO A 49 -8.11 2.60 11.19
CA PRO A 49 -7.99 1.14 11.18
C PRO A 49 -9.21 0.48 10.50
N PRO A 50 -9.00 -0.57 9.68
CA PRO A 50 -10.11 -1.23 8.98
C PRO A 50 -10.89 -2.20 9.85
N GLU A 51 -10.38 -2.53 11.03
CA GLU A 51 -10.98 -3.43 12.02
C GLU A 51 -11.43 -4.78 11.38
N ASP A 52 -12.53 -5.35 11.85
CA ASP A 52 -13.08 -6.62 11.38
C ASP A 52 -13.63 -6.59 9.93
N LEU A 53 -13.66 -5.43 9.30
CA LEU A 53 -14.12 -5.34 7.90
C LEU A 53 -13.28 -6.24 6.97
N VAL A 54 -11.97 -6.27 7.18
CA VAL A 54 -11.04 -7.04 6.33
C VAL A 54 -11.12 -8.56 6.53
N LEU A 55 -11.83 -9.01 7.56
CA LEU A 55 -12.11 -10.43 7.78
C LEU A 55 -13.34 -10.91 6.99
N LYS A 56 -14.11 -9.98 6.38
CA LYS A 56 -15.30 -10.29 5.61
C LYS A 56 -14.92 -10.60 4.14
N PRO A 57 -15.23 -11.80 3.61
CA PRO A 57 -14.87 -12.16 2.23
C PRO A 57 -15.38 -11.16 1.18
N ALA A 58 -16.64 -10.71 1.30
CA ALA A 58 -17.22 -9.73 0.38
C ALA A 58 -16.51 -8.36 0.43
N PHE A 59 -15.93 -7.98 1.57
CA PHE A 59 -15.14 -6.76 1.68
C PHE A 59 -13.78 -6.92 0.98
N MET A 60 -13.11 -8.05 1.20
CA MET A 60 -11.84 -8.34 0.53
C MET A 60 -11.98 -8.52 -0.97
N GLU A 61 -13.12 -9.04 -1.45
CA GLU A 61 -13.43 -9.06 -2.88
C GLU A 61 -13.49 -7.65 -3.48
N LYS A 62 -14.11 -6.68 -2.79
CA LYS A 62 -14.09 -5.27 -3.21
C LYS A 62 -12.69 -4.68 -3.21
N VAL A 63 -11.85 -5.01 -2.21
CA VAL A 63 -10.44 -4.59 -2.19
C VAL A 63 -9.69 -5.13 -3.41
N ASN A 64 -9.85 -6.40 -3.74
CA ASN A 64 -9.21 -7.03 -4.89
C ASN A 64 -9.66 -6.40 -6.22
N ASN A 65 -10.95 -6.09 -6.35
CA ASN A 65 -11.48 -5.38 -7.51
C ASN A 65 -10.89 -3.97 -7.62
N ALA A 66 -10.76 -3.24 -6.50
CA ALA A 66 -10.14 -1.93 -6.48
C ALA A 66 -8.64 -1.99 -6.88
N ILE A 67 -7.90 -3.00 -6.42
CA ILE A 67 -6.51 -3.23 -6.84
C ILE A 67 -6.47 -3.47 -8.36
N SER A 68 -7.38 -4.27 -8.90
CA SER A 68 -7.47 -4.54 -10.35
C SER A 68 -7.73 -3.28 -11.17
N ASP A 69 -8.61 -2.39 -10.70
CA ASP A 69 -8.90 -1.10 -11.34
C ASP A 69 -7.66 -0.20 -11.34
N ILE A 70 -6.93 -0.13 -10.21
CA ILE A 70 -5.69 0.64 -10.07
C ILE A 70 -4.59 0.08 -10.99
N LEU A 71 -4.45 -1.24 -11.08
CA LEU A 71 -3.52 -1.86 -12.03
C LEU A 71 -3.87 -1.46 -13.46
N ASN A 72 -5.14 -1.49 -13.84
CA ASN A 72 -5.58 -1.08 -15.18
C ASN A 72 -5.27 0.40 -15.45
N CYS A 73 -5.56 1.29 -14.52
CA CYS A 73 -5.23 2.72 -14.62
C CYS A 73 -3.72 2.93 -14.78
N SER A 74 -2.91 2.21 -14.02
CA SER A 74 -1.45 2.35 -14.02
C SER A 74 -0.78 1.95 -15.34
N LYS A 75 -1.46 1.22 -16.25
CA LYS A 75 -0.92 0.86 -17.58
C LYS A 75 -0.51 2.08 -18.40
N ASN A 76 -1.27 3.15 -18.27
CA ASN A 76 -1.05 4.39 -19.03
C ASN A 76 -0.14 5.39 -18.29
N SER A 77 0.20 5.13 -17.03
CA SER A 77 1.11 5.97 -16.24
C SER A 77 2.57 5.51 -16.37
N ASN A 78 3.51 6.46 -16.37
CA ASN A 78 4.94 6.17 -16.27
C ASN A 78 5.42 6.11 -14.81
N SER A 79 4.60 6.58 -13.86
CA SER A 79 4.92 6.59 -12.45
C SER A 79 5.01 5.17 -11.87
N THR A 80 5.91 4.97 -10.94
CA THR A 80 5.83 3.85 -9.99
C THR A 80 4.92 4.27 -8.85
N ILE A 81 4.04 3.39 -8.41
CA ILE A 81 3.01 3.68 -7.40
C ILE A 81 3.25 2.78 -6.21
N ILE A 82 3.29 3.35 -5.01
CA ILE A 82 3.32 2.60 -3.74
C ILE A 82 2.01 2.89 -3.02
N ILE A 83 1.23 1.84 -2.75
CA ILE A 83 -0.08 1.96 -2.11
C ILE A 83 -0.27 0.95 -0.98
N GLY A 84 -0.72 1.43 0.19
CA GLY A 84 -1.10 0.59 1.32
C GLY A 84 -2.48 -0.06 1.14
N THR A 85 -2.56 -1.36 1.37
CA THR A 85 -3.80 -2.14 1.27
C THR A 85 -3.71 -3.42 2.11
N PRO A 86 -4.82 -3.96 2.63
CA PRO A 86 -4.82 -5.34 3.10
C PRO A 86 -4.64 -6.28 1.91
N PHE A 87 -3.88 -7.34 2.10
CA PHE A 87 -3.57 -8.31 1.05
C PHE A 87 -3.62 -9.73 1.59
N LEU A 88 -4.40 -10.60 0.92
CA LEU A 88 -4.51 -12.00 1.29
C LEU A 88 -3.51 -12.80 0.44
N GLU A 89 -2.59 -13.51 1.09
CA GLU A 89 -1.60 -14.39 0.46
C GLU A 89 -1.45 -15.67 1.28
N GLU A 90 -1.48 -16.83 0.64
CA GLU A 90 -1.35 -18.14 1.28
C GLU A 90 -2.26 -18.31 2.52
N SER A 91 -3.49 -17.84 2.44
CA SER A 91 -4.49 -17.86 3.53
C SER A 91 -4.14 -16.98 4.75
N LYS A 92 -3.10 -16.16 4.67
CA LYS A 92 -2.74 -15.15 5.67
C LYS A 92 -3.12 -13.76 5.17
N LEU A 93 -3.64 -12.94 6.05
CA LEU A 93 -3.97 -11.55 5.76
C LEU A 93 -2.83 -10.64 6.24
N PHE A 94 -2.36 -9.75 5.37
CA PHE A 94 -1.27 -8.84 5.65
C PHE A 94 -1.68 -7.37 5.46
N ASN A 95 -1.09 -6.49 6.24
CA ASN A 95 -1.02 -5.07 5.95
C ASN A 95 0.15 -4.86 4.99
N THR A 96 -0.12 -4.44 3.76
CA THR A 96 0.83 -4.54 2.66
C THR A 96 0.99 -3.22 1.92
N ALA A 97 2.23 -2.86 1.58
CA ALA A 97 2.54 -1.87 0.56
C ALA A 97 2.79 -2.57 -0.78
N LEU A 98 1.95 -2.31 -1.76
CA LEU A 98 2.11 -2.78 -3.14
C LEU A 98 2.91 -1.77 -3.94
N VAL A 99 3.95 -2.25 -4.63
CA VAL A 99 4.69 -1.47 -5.64
C VAL A 99 4.15 -1.83 -7.01
N ILE A 100 3.54 -0.85 -7.67
CA ILE A 100 2.84 -1.04 -8.94
C ILE A 100 3.50 -0.20 -10.03
N LYS A 101 3.70 -0.79 -11.21
CA LYS A 101 4.14 -0.09 -12.41
C LYS A 101 3.58 -0.75 -13.68
N LYS A 102 3.09 0.06 -14.61
CA LYS A 102 2.63 -0.41 -15.93
C LYS A 102 1.65 -1.60 -15.86
N GLY A 103 0.69 -1.55 -14.96
CA GLY A 103 -0.34 -2.57 -14.82
C GLY A 103 0.08 -3.84 -14.09
N LYS A 104 1.25 -3.84 -13.43
CA LYS A 104 1.78 -5.01 -12.72
C LYS A 104 2.18 -4.66 -11.30
N ILE A 105 1.97 -5.58 -10.37
CA ILE A 105 2.58 -5.57 -9.05
C ILE A 105 4.03 -6.05 -9.23
N LEU A 106 4.98 -5.17 -8.96
CA LEU A 106 6.40 -5.48 -9.04
C LEU A 106 6.95 -6.04 -7.73
N HIS A 107 6.41 -5.57 -6.60
CA HIS A 107 6.84 -5.98 -5.28
C HIS A 107 5.71 -5.85 -4.27
N LYS A 108 5.75 -6.66 -3.22
CA LYS A 108 4.87 -6.62 -2.05
C LYS A 108 5.74 -6.53 -0.80
N HIS A 109 5.50 -5.54 0.03
CA HIS A 109 6.09 -5.45 1.35
C HIS A 109 4.99 -5.65 2.38
N HIS A 110 5.07 -6.71 3.16
CA HIS A 110 4.17 -6.98 4.27
C HIS A 110 4.74 -6.36 5.54
N LYS A 111 3.91 -5.61 6.27
CA LYS A 111 4.29 -4.99 7.54
C LYS A 111 4.82 -6.03 8.51
N MET A 112 6.03 -5.81 9.02
CA MET A 112 6.71 -6.76 9.90
C MET A 112 6.36 -6.53 11.37
N ALA A 113 6.29 -5.27 11.78
CA ALA A 113 5.96 -4.88 13.15
C ALA A 113 4.48 -4.47 13.25
N LEU A 114 3.67 -5.31 13.91
CA LEU A 114 2.25 -5.04 14.12
C LEU A 114 2.04 -4.46 15.52
N PRO A 115 1.65 -3.16 15.65
CA PRO A 115 1.37 -2.57 16.94
C PRO A 115 0.14 -3.23 17.59
N ASN A 116 0.24 -3.48 18.88
CA ASN A 116 -0.82 -4.11 19.67
C ASN A 116 -0.87 -3.52 21.08
N TYR A 117 -0.92 -2.19 21.13
CA TYR A 117 -0.97 -1.40 22.36
C TYR A 117 -1.83 -0.14 22.15
N GLY A 118 -2.38 0.39 23.25
CA GLY A 118 -3.24 1.55 23.20
C GLY A 118 -4.48 1.30 22.34
N VAL A 119 -4.59 2.04 21.24
CA VAL A 119 -5.71 1.93 20.27
C VAL A 119 -5.41 0.96 19.13
N PHE A 120 -4.22 0.38 19.08
CA PHE A 120 -3.80 -0.51 18.02
C PHE A 120 -4.06 -1.98 18.37
N ASP A 121 -4.64 -2.73 17.44
CA ASP A 121 -4.99 -4.16 17.59
C ASP A 121 -4.70 -4.92 16.28
N GLU A 122 -3.55 -4.63 15.66
CA GLU A 122 -3.23 -5.19 14.35
C GLU A 122 -2.91 -6.68 14.40
N LYS A 123 -2.33 -7.19 15.50
CA LYS A 123 -1.98 -8.62 15.64
C LYS A 123 -3.19 -9.55 15.63
N ARG A 124 -4.37 -9.06 15.98
CA ARG A 124 -5.61 -9.82 15.91
C ARG A 124 -6.07 -10.04 14.47
N ILE A 125 -5.66 -9.18 13.56
CA ILE A 125 -6.19 -9.09 12.19
C ILE A 125 -5.15 -9.54 11.18
N PHE A 126 -3.91 -9.03 11.30
CA PHE A 126 -2.86 -9.24 10.32
C PHE A 126 -1.79 -10.21 10.80
N SER A 127 -1.18 -10.89 9.84
CA SER A 127 0.05 -11.67 10.04
C SER A 127 1.27 -10.78 9.83
N ASN A 128 2.36 -11.06 10.57
CA ASN A 128 3.63 -10.35 10.39
C ASN A 128 4.28 -10.71 9.05
N GLY A 129 4.83 -9.70 8.37
CA GLY A 129 5.80 -9.91 7.30
C GLY A 129 7.10 -10.49 7.86
N GLU A 130 7.84 -11.21 7.01
CA GLU A 130 9.06 -11.93 7.43
C GLU A 130 10.34 -11.35 6.82
N GLN A 131 10.21 -10.41 5.86
CA GLN A 131 11.37 -9.95 5.08
C GLN A 131 11.40 -8.44 4.93
N VAL A 132 12.59 -7.88 5.11
CA VAL A 132 12.89 -6.50 4.72
C VAL A 132 12.81 -6.38 3.20
N SER A 133 12.14 -5.35 2.73
CA SER A 133 11.97 -5.11 1.29
C SER A 133 12.86 -3.97 0.82
N ILE A 134 13.75 -4.27 -0.12
CA ILE A 134 14.55 -3.27 -0.83
C ILE A 134 14.23 -3.39 -2.31
N ILE A 135 13.76 -2.31 -2.90
CA ILE A 135 13.46 -2.24 -4.35
C ILE A 135 14.49 -1.35 -5.04
N GLU A 136 14.81 -1.70 -6.28
CA GLU A 136 15.61 -0.83 -7.14
C GLU A 136 14.69 0.11 -7.93
N PHE A 137 14.95 1.39 -7.85
CA PHE A 137 14.17 2.43 -8.48
C PHE A 137 15.10 3.48 -9.11
N ASN A 138 15.14 3.55 -10.44
CA ASN A 138 15.99 4.49 -11.19
C ASN A 138 17.44 4.52 -10.69
N GLY A 139 18.04 3.35 -10.46
CA GLY A 139 19.42 3.22 -9.98
C GLY A 139 19.62 3.50 -8.47
N ILE A 140 18.56 3.72 -7.73
CA ILE A 140 18.58 3.94 -6.26
C ILE A 140 17.92 2.75 -5.57
N LYS A 141 18.46 2.35 -4.43
CA LYS A 141 17.85 1.35 -3.55
C LYS A 141 16.91 2.05 -2.56
N LEU A 142 15.65 1.65 -2.56
CA LEU A 142 14.63 2.14 -1.64
C LEU A 142 14.24 1.04 -0.67
N GLY A 143 14.38 1.27 0.63
CA GLY A 143 13.82 0.42 1.68
C GLY A 143 12.35 0.77 1.88
N LEU A 144 11.50 -0.27 2.00
CA LEU A 144 10.07 -0.11 2.30
C LEU A 144 9.81 -0.42 3.76
N PHE A 145 9.08 0.47 4.43
CA PHE A 145 8.65 0.34 5.82
C PHE A 145 7.21 0.83 5.95
N ILE A 146 6.44 0.18 6.80
CA ILE A 146 5.06 0.60 7.11
C ILE A 146 4.98 0.94 8.59
N CYS A 147 4.82 2.24 8.90
CA CYS A 147 4.56 2.78 10.22
C CYS A 147 5.48 2.20 11.32
N GLU A 148 5.00 1.22 12.10
CA GLU A 148 5.73 0.62 13.24
C GLU A 148 7.06 -0.03 12.84
N ASP A 149 7.22 -0.46 11.58
CA ASP A 149 8.46 -1.08 11.12
C ASP A 149 9.69 -0.20 11.34
N ILE A 150 9.54 1.13 11.35
CA ILE A 150 10.65 2.06 11.54
C ILE A 150 10.98 2.34 13.02
N TRP A 151 10.08 1.93 13.93
CA TRP A 151 10.22 2.24 15.36
C TRP A 151 10.81 1.10 16.19
N VAL A 152 10.90 -0.10 15.63
CA VAL A 152 11.43 -1.28 16.34
C VAL A 152 12.86 -1.57 15.90
N ASN A 153 13.71 -1.97 16.87
CA ASN A 153 15.13 -2.20 16.63
C ASN A 153 15.46 -3.59 16.06
N ASP A 154 14.49 -4.51 16.02
CA ASP A 154 14.68 -5.92 15.71
C ASP A 154 13.88 -6.41 14.49
N THR A 155 13.69 -5.55 13.50
CA THR A 155 13.05 -5.90 12.22
C THR A 155 14.06 -6.17 11.12
#